data_1a71b89f2340ddabe1d6843dd69ff55c
#
_entry.id   1a71b89f2340ddabe1d6843dd69ff55c
#
_cell.length_a   1.000
_cell.length_b   1.000
_cell.length_c   1.000
_cell.angle_alpha   90.00
_cell.angle_beta   90.00
_cell.angle_gamma   90.00
#
_symmetry.space_group_name_H-M   'P 1'
#
loop_
_entity.id
_entity.type
_entity.pdbx_description
1 polymer ?
#
loop_
_entity_poly.entity_id
_entity_poly.type
_entity_poly.pdbx_seq_one_letter_code
_entity_poly.pdbx_strand_id
1 'polypeptide(L)'
;MKTFLRLLGSELERFAARRMARVLLIFAVGIGVLVGTITFLVTDEHSAPDSAAVQECYEDLEQWGLEESEKEETCFEWADDRFHLTWLLGDSTEDWSSTRPTPEPNRTEPFGGLEGILPIIGGLLAVLTGGLVGASFFGAEYRFGTIEQVLLWEPRRNRVLLAKYLTTFLGSALVATTGSLAIAFSLWPTALAKGTTQGVDARFWIDLISTAGRIGIAAGLLGIISGTVAIFTRHTAGAVMSLLGYQLIGGIIINVWIKWLAPWDPLFNATAFLSESDTTKWVKQRGFGETYWVEVYANSYLTAGLIAFAIASAFALGGFIVFNRRDVS
;
A
#
# COMPACT_ATOMS: atom_id res chain seq x y z
N MET A 1 -4.07 -16.18 30.48
CA MET A 1 -3.59 -16.41 29.10
C MET A 1 -4.51 -17.34 28.31
N LYS A 2 -4.83 -18.56 28.79
CA LYS A 2 -5.71 -19.54 28.10
C LYS A 2 -7.10 -19.00 27.74
N THR A 3 -7.73 -18.21 28.61
CA THR A 3 -9.05 -17.58 28.35
C THR A 3 -9.02 -16.51 27.23
N PHE A 4 -7.95 -15.72 27.14
CA PHE A 4 -7.81 -14.72 26.07
C PHE A 4 -7.59 -15.38 24.70
N LEU A 5 -6.77 -16.41 24.63
CA LEU A 5 -6.55 -17.16 23.37
C LEU A 5 -7.84 -17.84 22.86
N ARG A 6 -8.68 -18.34 23.78
CA ARG A 6 -10.00 -18.89 23.41
C ARG A 6 -10.93 -17.79 22.87
N LEU A 7 -10.91 -16.62 23.51
CA LEU A 7 -11.69 -15.46 23.05
C LEU A 7 -11.22 -15.01 21.63
N LEU A 8 -9.90 -14.88 21.45
CA LEU A 8 -9.34 -14.54 20.14
C LEU A 8 -9.70 -15.58 19.08
N GLY A 9 -9.59 -16.87 19.40
CA GLY A 9 -10.00 -17.97 18.51
C GLY A 9 -11.47 -17.84 18.08
N SER A 10 -12.37 -17.60 19.05
CA SER A 10 -13.80 -17.43 18.75
C SER A 10 -14.08 -16.18 17.90
N GLU A 11 -13.33 -15.09 18.06
CA GLU A 11 -13.47 -13.90 17.23
C GLU A 11 -12.93 -14.13 15.81
N LEU A 12 -11.83 -14.88 15.66
CA LEU A 12 -11.30 -15.29 14.35
C LEU A 12 -12.28 -16.23 13.59
N GLU A 13 -12.89 -17.19 14.30
CA GLU A 13 -13.94 -18.04 13.72
C GLU A 13 -15.15 -17.23 13.28
N ARG A 14 -15.60 -16.28 14.11
CA ARG A 14 -16.67 -15.35 13.74
C ARG A 14 -16.33 -14.51 12.53
N PHE A 15 -15.06 -14.04 12.45
CA PHE A 15 -14.58 -13.28 11.29
C PHE A 15 -14.63 -14.15 10.02
N ALA A 16 -14.07 -15.36 10.06
CA ALA A 16 -14.02 -16.27 8.92
C ALA A 16 -15.42 -16.73 8.47
N ALA A 17 -16.36 -16.87 9.42
CA ALA A 17 -17.75 -17.21 9.11
C ALA A 17 -18.54 -16.08 8.46
N ARG A 18 -18.07 -14.82 8.56
CA ARG A 18 -18.77 -13.67 7.97
C ARG A 18 -18.72 -13.72 6.45
N ARG A 19 -19.89 -13.55 5.81
CA ARG A 19 -19.98 -13.48 4.35
C ARG A 19 -19.09 -12.35 3.78
N MET A 20 -18.98 -11.22 4.48
CA MET A 20 -18.19 -10.08 4.05
C MET A 20 -16.70 -10.42 3.93
N ALA A 21 -16.10 -11.14 4.90
CA ALA A 21 -14.69 -11.54 4.86
C ALA A 21 -14.41 -12.44 3.64
N ARG A 22 -15.31 -13.42 3.38
CA ARG A 22 -15.20 -14.31 2.21
C ARG A 22 -15.38 -13.55 0.89
N VAL A 23 -16.35 -12.66 0.81
CA VAL A 23 -16.56 -11.82 -0.38
C VAL A 23 -15.35 -10.94 -0.65
N LEU A 24 -14.77 -10.30 0.38
CA LEU A 24 -13.57 -9.48 0.21
C LEU A 24 -12.35 -10.30 -0.23
N LEU A 25 -12.20 -11.51 0.29
CA LEU A 25 -11.12 -12.42 -0.14
C LEU A 25 -11.30 -12.82 -1.62
N ILE A 26 -12.50 -13.24 -2.01
CA ILE A 26 -12.82 -13.58 -3.40
C ILE A 26 -12.61 -12.36 -4.31
N PHE A 27 -13.03 -11.19 -3.87
CA PHE A 27 -12.88 -9.94 -4.61
C PHE A 27 -11.41 -9.56 -4.77
N ALA A 28 -10.58 -9.66 -3.72
CA ALA A 28 -9.16 -9.38 -3.77
C ALA A 28 -8.42 -10.31 -4.74
N VAL A 29 -8.71 -11.61 -4.68
CA VAL A 29 -8.18 -12.59 -5.64
C VAL A 29 -8.71 -12.34 -7.05
N GLY A 30 -10.00 -12.01 -7.17
CA GLY A 30 -10.65 -11.70 -8.45
C GLY A 30 -10.04 -10.47 -9.14
N ILE A 31 -9.69 -9.42 -8.37
CA ILE A 31 -8.93 -8.27 -8.91
C ILE A 31 -7.57 -8.75 -9.44
N GLY A 32 -6.85 -9.58 -8.71
CA GLY A 32 -5.58 -10.12 -9.18
C GLY A 32 -5.72 -10.84 -10.52
N VAL A 33 -6.66 -11.77 -10.61
CA VAL A 33 -6.93 -12.50 -11.86
C VAL A 33 -7.34 -11.55 -12.99
N LEU A 34 -8.17 -10.55 -12.69
CA LEU A 34 -8.60 -9.56 -13.68
C LEU A 34 -7.41 -8.74 -14.21
N VAL A 35 -6.56 -8.24 -13.31
CA VAL A 35 -5.35 -7.49 -13.68
C VAL A 35 -4.45 -8.35 -14.56
N GLY A 36 -4.13 -9.59 -14.15
CA GLY A 36 -3.31 -10.49 -14.95
C GLY A 36 -3.92 -10.79 -16.32
N THR A 37 -5.24 -11.00 -16.39
CA THR A 37 -5.93 -11.26 -17.65
C THR A 37 -5.90 -10.05 -18.57
N ILE A 38 -6.18 -8.85 -18.05
CA ILE A 38 -6.12 -7.62 -18.84
C ILE A 38 -4.69 -7.39 -19.35
N THR A 39 -3.70 -7.50 -18.47
CA THR A 39 -2.29 -7.34 -18.88
C THR A 39 -1.91 -8.36 -19.97
N PHE A 40 -2.31 -9.62 -19.82
CA PHE A 40 -2.04 -10.64 -20.83
C PHE A 40 -2.69 -10.34 -22.20
N LEU A 41 -3.89 -9.79 -22.18
CA LEU A 41 -4.62 -9.45 -23.43
C LEU A 41 -4.08 -8.17 -24.12
N VAL A 42 -3.62 -7.21 -23.33
CA VAL A 42 -3.17 -5.90 -23.83
C VAL A 42 -1.69 -5.92 -24.21
N THR A 43 -0.88 -6.77 -23.55
CA THR A 43 0.54 -6.90 -23.88
C THR A 43 0.70 -7.63 -25.21
N ASP A 44 1.34 -6.99 -26.17
CA ASP A 44 1.69 -7.59 -27.44
C ASP A 44 2.93 -8.51 -27.32
N GLU A 45 3.07 -9.46 -28.24
CA GLU A 45 4.29 -10.27 -28.33
C GLU A 45 5.38 -9.41 -29.00
N HIS A 46 6.24 -8.83 -28.21
CA HIS A 46 7.40 -8.12 -28.71
C HIS A 46 8.58 -9.08 -28.89
N SER A 47 9.15 -9.08 -30.08
CA SER A 47 10.46 -9.68 -30.34
C SER A 47 11.54 -8.85 -29.64
N ALA A 48 12.75 -9.41 -29.50
CA ALA A 48 13.90 -8.70 -28.93
C ALA A 48 14.02 -7.25 -29.46
N PRO A 49 14.65 -6.34 -28.68
CA PRO A 49 14.71 -4.91 -29.01
C PRO A 49 15.05 -4.65 -30.46
N ASP A 50 14.33 -3.74 -31.10
CA ASP A 50 14.59 -3.37 -32.49
C ASP A 50 15.98 -2.71 -32.58
N SER A 51 16.80 -3.21 -33.50
CA SER A 51 18.14 -2.66 -33.76
C SER A 51 18.10 -1.15 -34.08
N ALA A 52 17.00 -0.65 -34.63
CA ALA A 52 16.82 0.77 -34.92
C ALA A 52 16.64 1.59 -33.64
N ALA A 53 15.85 1.11 -32.68
CA ALA A 53 15.64 1.78 -31.39
C ALA A 53 16.93 1.78 -30.55
N VAL A 54 17.69 0.68 -30.58
CA VAL A 54 19.00 0.60 -29.95
C VAL A 54 19.95 1.63 -30.54
N GLN A 55 19.96 1.79 -31.86
CA GLN A 55 20.85 2.72 -32.56
C GLN A 55 20.48 4.18 -32.31
N GLU A 56 19.19 4.51 -32.24
CA GLU A 56 18.70 5.85 -31.86
C GLU A 56 19.15 6.23 -30.43
N CYS A 57 19.06 5.29 -29.50
CA CYS A 57 19.58 5.48 -28.15
C CYS A 57 21.11 5.71 -28.13
N TYR A 58 21.87 4.97 -28.95
CA TYR A 58 23.32 5.17 -29.05
C TYR A 58 23.68 6.58 -29.52
N GLU A 59 22.96 7.13 -30.51
CA GLU A 59 23.17 8.48 -31.02
C GLU A 59 22.87 9.54 -29.93
N ASP A 60 21.83 9.32 -29.14
CA ASP A 60 21.46 10.22 -28.03
C ASP A 60 22.50 10.18 -26.89
N LEU A 61 23.04 9.00 -26.56
CA LEU A 61 23.99 8.83 -25.48
C LEU A 61 25.44 9.24 -25.87
N GLU A 62 25.72 9.44 -27.16
CA GLU A 62 27.04 9.87 -27.62
C GLU A 62 27.48 11.21 -27.01
N GLN A 63 26.51 12.06 -26.66
CA GLN A 63 26.73 13.38 -26.01
C GLN A 63 27.13 13.26 -24.53
N TRP A 64 26.97 12.10 -23.89
CA TRP A 64 27.08 11.94 -22.44
C TRP A 64 28.43 11.39 -21.95
N GLY A 65 29.31 10.98 -22.89
CA GLY A 65 30.68 10.53 -22.58
C GLY A 65 30.78 9.24 -21.78
N LEU A 66 29.75 8.38 -21.85
CA LEU A 66 29.73 7.06 -21.23
C LEU A 66 30.67 6.08 -21.98
N GLU A 67 31.17 5.06 -21.28
CA GLU A 67 31.94 3.98 -21.92
C GLU A 67 31.04 3.16 -22.86
N GLU A 68 31.62 2.61 -23.93
CA GLU A 68 30.84 1.88 -24.97
C GLU A 68 30.09 0.67 -24.41
N SER A 69 30.65 -0.02 -23.41
CA SER A 69 30.01 -1.14 -22.74
C SER A 69 28.78 -0.71 -21.91
N GLU A 70 28.87 0.46 -21.26
CA GLU A 70 27.72 1.03 -20.49
C GLU A 70 26.62 1.52 -21.43
N LYS A 71 26.98 2.08 -22.59
CA LYS A 71 26.01 2.49 -23.61
C LYS A 71 25.24 1.29 -24.17
N GLU A 72 25.94 0.18 -24.47
CA GLU A 72 25.34 -1.02 -25.02
C GLU A 72 24.29 -1.60 -24.07
N GLU A 73 24.64 -1.74 -22.78
CA GLU A 73 23.74 -2.26 -21.75
C GLU A 73 22.53 -1.34 -21.55
N THR A 74 22.78 -0.03 -21.40
CA THR A 74 21.72 0.98 -21.19
C THR A 74 20.76 1.08 -22.39
N CYS A 75 21.28 1.07 -23.62
CA CYS A 75 20.44 1.17 -24.80
C CYS A 75 19.66 -0.10 -25.08
N PHE A 76 20.21 -1.25 -24.74
CA PHE A 76 19.50 -2.51 -24.88
C PHE A 76 18.33 -2.60 -23.88
N GLU A 77 18.53 -2.17 -22.64
CA GLU A 77 17.47 -2.10 -21.62
C GLU A 77 16.42 -1.04 -21.98
N TRP A 78 16.84 0.13 -22.46
CA TRP A 78 15.92 1.21 -22.84
C TRP A 78 15.04 0.85 -24.05
N ALA A 79 15.58 0.08 -24.98
CA ALA A 79 14.86 -0.37 -26.16
C ALA A 79 14.03 -1.64 -25.93
N ASP A 80 14.13 -2.27 -24.75
CA ASP A 80 13.38 -3.47 -24.41
C ASP A 80 11.95 -3.13 -23.94
N ASP A 81 11.01 -3.09 -24.87
CA ASP A 81 9.58 -2.85 -24.61
C ASP A 81 8.84 -4.09 -24.07
N ARG A 82 9.54 -5.20 -23.86
CA ARG A 82 8.90 -6.41 -23.35
C ARG A 82 8.41 -6.20 -21.92
N PHE A 83 7.32 -6.88 -21.57
CA PHE A 83 6.81 -6.88 -20.20
C PHE A 83 7.83 -7.56 -19.26
N HIS A 84 8.40 -6.79 -18.32
CA HIS A 84 9.32 -7.30 -17.30
C HIS A 84 8.53 -7.58 -16.00
N LEU A 85 8.72 -8.79 -15.46
CA LEU A 85 8.07 -9.14 -14.19
C LEU A 85 8.61 -8.31 -13.01
N THR A 86 9.84 -7.83 -13.11
CA THR A 86 10.49 -6.94 -12.13
C THR A 86 9.73 -5.62 -11.94
N TRP A 87 9.04 -5.12 -12.96
CA TRP A 87 8.19 -3.91 -12.86
C TRP A 87 7.07 -4.04 -11.83
N LEU A 88 6.78 -5.27 -11.39
CA LEU A 88 5.83 -5.51 -10.31
C LEU A 88 6.24 -4.82 -9.00
N LEU A 89 7.53 -4.84 -8.70
CA LEU A 89 8.09 -4.28 -7.46
C LEU A 89 8.63 -2.85 -7.63
N GLY A 90 8.80 -2.41 -8.87
CA GLY A 90 9.61 -1.26 -9.21
C GLY A 90 11.08 -1.65 -9.31
N ASP A 91 11.83 -0.90 -10.06
CA ASP A 91 13.25 -1.15 -10.26
C ASP A 91 14.04 -0.68 -9.03
N SER A 92 14.04 -1.52 -7.97
CA SER A 92 14.81 -1.25 -6.75
C SER A 92 16.26 -1.72 -6.85
N THR A 93 16.65 -2.29 -7.98
CA THR A 93 17.94 -2.98 -8.10
C THR A 93 19.06 -2.10 -8.65
N GLU A 94 18.75 -0.95 -9.21
CA GLU A 94 19.78 -0.01 -9.62
C GLU A 94 19.61 1.36 -8.96
N ASP A 95 20.71 1.86 -8.43
CA ASP A 95 20.89 3.20 -7.91
C ASP A 95 20.86 4.23 -9.07
N TRP A 96 19.69 4.35 -9.70
CA TRP A 96 19.44 5.31 -10.79
C TRP A 96 19.67 6.76 -10.36
N SER A 97 19.87 6.98 -9.04
CA SER A 97 20.15 8.31 -8.50
C SER A 97 21.55 8.80 -8.82
N SER A 98 22.48 7.88 -9.14
CA SER A 98 23.90 8.23 -9.37
C SER A 98 24.26 8.52 -10.82
N THR A 99 23.46 8.10 -11.80
CA THR A 99 23.77 8.24 -13.23
C THR A 99 22.76 9.07 -14.03
N ARG A 100 21.61 9.45 -13.47
CA ARG A 100 20.75 10.40 -14.17
C ARG A 100 21.34 11.79 -14.09
N PRO A 101 21.56 12.46 -15.25
CA PRO A 101 21.71 13.90 -15.25
C PRO A 101 20.44 14.49 -14.65
N THR A 102 20.60 15.48 -13.79
CA THR A 102 19.53 16.19 -13.08
C THR A 102 18.29 16.34 -13.95
N PRO A 103 17.14 15.78 -13.52
CA PRO A 103 15.91 15.90 -14.30
C PRO A 103 15.63 17.37 -14.61
N GLU A 104 15.23 17.67 -15.83
CA GLU A 104 14.77 19.01 -16.17
C GLU A 104 13.74 19.48 -15.15
N PRO A 105 13.87 20.72 -14.63
CA PRO A 105 13.02 21.24 -13.51
C PRO A 105 11.52 21.32 -13.85
N ASN A 106 11.10 20.94 -15.05
CA ASN A 106 9.71 21.00 -15.55
C ASN A 106 9.04 19.63 -15.75
N ARG A 107 9.72 18.51 -15.52
CA ARG A 107 9.07 17.20 -15.57
C ARG A 107 8.47 16.92 -14.20
N THR A 108 7.26 17.36 -13.98
CA THR A 108 6.40 16.84 -12.89
C THR A 108 6.09 15.40 -13.23
N GLU A 109 6.89 14.46 -12.70
CA GLU A 109 6.52 13.06 -12.66
C GLU A 109 5.20 13.00 -11.85
N PRO A 110 4.05 12.66 -12.46
CA PRO A 110 2.75 12.75 -11.77
C PRO A 110 2.62 11.76 -10.61
N PHE A 111 3.58 10.86 -10.45
CA PHE A 111 3.60 9.83 -9.40
C PHE A 111 5.03 9.61 -8.85
N GLY A 112 5.80 10.66 -8.68
CA GLY A 112 7.15 10.55 -8.10
C GLY A 112 7.15 9.72 -6.82
N GLY A 113 7.86 8.58 -6.83
CA GLY A 113 8.03 7.69 -5.68
C GLY A 113 7.07 6.49 -5.60
N LEU A 114 6.16 6.29 -6.55
CA LEU A 114 5.39 5.04 -6.66
C LEU A 114 6.09 4.11 -7.66
N GLU A 115 7.20 3.57 -7.25
CA GLU A 115 7.93 2.57 -8.01
C GLU A 115 7.21 1.22 -7.85
N GLY A 116 6.75 0.67 -8.98
CA GLY A 116 6.14 -0.65 -9.07
C GLY A 116 4.60 -0.69 -9.03
N ILE A 117 4.08 -1.65 -9.76
CA ILE A 117 2.64 -1.90 -9.88
C ILE A 117 2.06 -2.41 -8.56
N LEU A 118 2.80 -3.25 -7.84
CA LEU A 118 2.33 -3.91 -6.63
C LEU A 118 2.13 -2.94 -5.45
N PRO A 119 3.00 -1.98 -5.14
CA PRO A 119 2.76 -0.96 -4.13
C PRO A 119 1.51 -0.12 -4.41
N ILE A 120 1.28 0.27 -5.67
CA ILE A 120 0.12 1.09 -6.09
C ILE A 120 -1.19 0.32 -5.89
N ILE A 121 -1.33 -0.83 -6.55
CA ILE A 121 -2.56 -1.63 -6.49
C ILE A 121 -2.72 -2.23 -5.10
N GLY A 122 -1.62 -2.68 -4.47
CA GLY A 122 -1.60 -3.18 -3.11
C GLY A 122 -2.01 -2.13 -2.08
N GLY A 123 -1.60 -0.88 -2.25
CA GLY A 123 -2.05 0.24 -1.43
C GLY A 123 -3.56 0.45 -1.53
N LEU A 124 -4.11 0.41 -2.73
CA LEU A 124 -5.57 0.47 -2.94
C LEU A 124 -6.28 -0.72 -2.28
N LEU A 125 -5.74 -1.93 -2.42
CA LEU A 125 -6.26 -3.12 -1.75
C LEU A 125 -6.20 -2.98 -0.22
N ALA A 126 -5.12 -2.42 0.33
CA ALA A 126 -4.99 -2.20 1.77
C ALA A 126 -6.08 -1.24 2.29
N VAL A 127 -6.35 -0.15 1.57
CA VAL A 127 -7.41 0.81 1.92
C VAL A 127 -8.78 0.16 1.85
N LEU A 128 -9.09 -0.54 0.78
CA LEU A 128 -10.39 -1.19 0.60
C LEU A 128 -10.61 -2.32 1.63
N THR A 129 -9.64 -3.21 1.78
CA THR A 129 -9.78 -4.36 2.69
C THR A 129 -9.75 -3.91 4.15
N GLY A 130 -8.78 -3.11 4.57
CA GLY A 130 -8.70 -2.57 5.93
C GLY A 130 -9.91 -1.74 6.27
N GLY A 131 -10.28 -0.81 5.40
CA GLY A 131 -11.44 0.06 5.58
C GLY A 131 -12.75 -0.71 5.75
N LEU A 132 -13.05 -1.61 4.81
CA LEU A 132 -14.31 -2.37 4.82
C LEU A 132 -14.35 -3.43 5.91
N VAL A 133 -13.25 -4.14 6.16
CA VAL A 133 -13.17 -5.14 7.24
C VAL A 133 -13.38 -4.46 8.59
N GLY A 134 -12.62 -3.41 8.89
CA GLY A 134 -12.73 -2.70 10.17
C GLY A 134 -14.13 -2.12 10.38
N ALA A 135 -14.63 -1.37 9.39
CA ALA A 135 -15.97 -0.77 9.47
C ALA A 135 -17.08 -1.81 9.63
N SER A 136 -17.02 -2.90 8.87
CA SER A 136 -18.07 -3.92 8.90
C SER A 136 -18.01 -4.79 10.15
N PHE A 137 -16.79 -5.11 10.63
CA PHE A 137 -16.62 -5.97 11.79
C PHE A 137 -17.14 -5.30 13.07
N PHE A 138 -16.87 -4.02 13.25
CA PHE A 138 -17.38 -3.27 14.40
C PHE A 138 -18.76 -2.72 14.16
N GLY A 139 -19.02 -2.07 13.02
CA GLY A 139 -20.28 -1.40 12.76
C GLY A 139 -21.51 -2.32 12.70
N ALA A 140 -21.34 -3.55 12.20
CA ALA A 140 -22.41 -4.53 12.19
C ALA A 140 -22.83 -4.95 13.61
N GLU A 141 -21.90 -5.05 14.55
CA GLU A 141 -22.21 -5.45 15.92
C GLU A 141 -23.02 -4.39 16.68
N TYR A 142 -22.74 -3.11 16.43
CA TYR A 142 -23.57 -2.04 16.94
C TYR A 142 -24.96 -2.05 16.33
N ARG A 143 -25.05 -2.26 15.02
CA ARG A 143 -26.34 -2.30 14.31
C ARG A 143 -27.24 -3.43 14.77
N PHE A 144 -26.67 -4.61 15.07
CA PHE A 144 -27.44 -5.80 15.45
C PHE A 144 -27.49 -6.04 16.97
N GLY A 145 -26.90 -5.17 17.79
CA GLY A 145 -26.88 -5.30 19.25
C GLY A 145 -26.09 -6.50 19.78
N THR A 146 -25.29 -7.16 18.92
CA THR A 146 -24.55 -8.39 19.30
C THR A 146 -23.41 -8.12 20.26
N ILE A 147 -22.97 -6.86 20.38
CA ILE A 147 -21.91 -6.46 21.29
C ILE A 147 -22.30 -6.65 22.75
N GLU A 148 -23.59 -6.45 23.08
CA GLU A 148 -24.13 -6.67 24.43
C GLU A 148 -24.06 -8.14 24.81
N GLN A 149 -24.42 -9.04 23.88
CA GLN A 149 -24.34 -10.47 24.10
C GLN A 149 -22.91 -10.95 24.40
N VAL A 150 -21.91 -10.39 23.70
CA VAL A 150 -20.50 -10.74 23.93
C VAL A 150 -20.06 -10.27 25.33
N LEU A 151 -20.49 -9.11 25.77
CA LEU A 151 -20.16 -8.56 27.10
C LEU A 151 -20.83 -9.30 28.26
N LEU A 152 -21.94 -10.00 28.02
CA LEU A 152 -22.55 -10.91 29.01
C LEU A 152 -21.67 -12.13 29.29
N TRP A 153 -20.93 -12.62 28.29
CA TRP A 153 -20.03 -13.77 28.42
C TRP A 153 -18.63 -13.39 28.93
N GLU A 154 -18.09 -12.25 28.48
CA GLU A 154 -16.81 -11.73 28.94
C GLU A 154 -16.99 -10.26 29.38
N PRO A 155 -17.20 -10.00 30.68
CA PRO A 155 -17.48 -8.67 31.20
C PRO A 155 -16.28 -7.72 31.13
N ARG A 156 -15.09 -8.24 30.81
CA ARG A 156 -13.86 -7.44 30.71
C ARG A 156 -13.78 -6.76 29.36
N ARG A 157 -14.43 -5.59 29.24
CA ARG A 157 -14.54 -4.80 27.99
C ARG A 157 -13.22 -4.64 27.22
N ASN A 158 -12.10 -4.39 27.94
CA ASN A 158 -10.80 -4.21 27.32
C ASN A 158 -10.28 -5.48 26.63
N ARG A 159 -10.58 -6.65 27.15
CA ARG A 159 -10.15 -7.92 26.52
C ARG A 159 -10.95 -8.18 25.26
N VAL A 160 -12.24 -7.91 25.28
CA VAL A 160 -13.12 -8.06 24.11
C VAL A 160 -12.63 -7.12 23.00
N LEU A 161 -12.40 -5.85 23.32
CA LEU A 161 -11.97 -4.87 22.33
C LEU A 161 -10.59 -5.19 21.77
N LEU A 162 -9.65 -5.62 22.61
CA LEU A 162 -8.32 -6.05 22.16
C LEU A 162 -8.41 -7.26 21.21
N ALA A 163 -9.20 -8.27 21.58
CA ALA A 163 -9.39 -9.43 20.72
C ALA A 163 -9.98 -9.04 19.36
N LYS A 164 -10.94 -8.09 19.34
CA LYS A 164 -11.53 -7.57 18.10
C LYS A 164 -10.53 -6.81 17.24
N TYR A 165 -9.71 -5.94 17.84
CA TYR A 165 -8.65 -5.23 17.10
C TYR A 165 -7.64 -6.20 16.50
N LEU A 166 -7.20 -7.21 17.27
CA LEU A 166 -6.29 -8.22 16.76
C LEU A 166 -6.90 -9.05 15.63
N THR A 167 -8.16 -9.46 15.77
CA THR A 167 -8.89 -10.17 14.72
C THR A 167 -9.04 -9.32 13.46
N THR A 168 -9.37 -8.04 13.61
CA THR A 168 -9.49 -7.11 12.48
C THR A 168 -8.15 -6.91 11.80
N PHE A 169 -7.08 -6.70 12.57
CA PHE A 169 -5.73 -6.56 12.03
C PHE A 169 -5.33 -7.79 11.23
N LEU A 170 -5.40 -8.98 11.84
CA LEU A 170 -5.02 -10.23 11.18
C LEU A 170 -5.91 -10.56 9.97
N GLY A 171 -7.21 -10.32 10.08
CA GLY A 171 -8.16 -10.56 9.00
C GLY A 171 -7.92 -9.65 7.80
N SER A 172 -7.75 -8.34 8.03
CA SER A 172 -7.43 -7.39 6.97
C SER A 172 -6.07 -7.68 6.34
N ALA A 173 -5.06 -7.97 7.18
CA ALA A 173 -3.72 -8.32 6.71
C ALA A 173 -3.74 -9.56 5.81
N LEU A 174 -4.43 -10.61 6.24
CA LEU A 174 -4.53 -11.85 5.46
C LEU A 174 -5.18 -11.60 4.10
N VAL A 175 -6.30 -10.87 4.06
CA VAL A 175 -7.03 -10.60 2.80
C VAL A 175 -6.17 -9.77 1.85
N ALA A 176 -5.53 -8.71 2.35
CA ALA A 176 -4.70 -7.83 1.52
C ALA A 176 -3.44 -8.53 1.01
N THR A 177 -2.73 -9.27 1.86
CA THR A 177 -1.54 -10.06 1.46
C THR A 177 -1.92 -11.11 0.42
N THR A 178 -3.02 -11.84 0.62
CA THR A 178 -3.48 -12.85 -0.35
C THR A 178 -3.83 -12.20 -1.68
N GLY A 179 -4.50 -11.05 -1.67
CA GLY A 179 -4.84 -10.30 -2.88
C GLY A 179 -3.59 -9.82 -3.62
N SER A 180 -2.60 -9.29 -2.91
CA SER A 180 -1.33 -8.83 -3.50
C SER A 180 -0.55 -9.98 -4.14
N LEU A 181 -0.48 -11.12 -3.48
CA LEU A 181 0.14 -12.31 -4.04
C LEU A 181 -0.64 -12.83 -5.26
N ALA A 182 -1.97 -12.76 -5.24
CA ALA A 182 -2.79 -13.14 -6.38
C ALA A 182 -2.51 -12.26 -7.61
N ILE A 183 -2.29 -10.96 -7.42
CA ILE A 183 -1.85 -10.04 -8.49
C ILE A 183 -0.50 -10.51 -9.05
N ALA A 184 0.49 -10.69 -8.17
CA ALA A 184 1.83 -11.10 -8.60
C ALA A 184 1.82 -12.42 -9.40
N PHE A 185 1.14 -13.43 -8.89
CA PHE A 185 1.04 -14.72 -9.57
C PHE A 185 0.20 -14.68 -10.85
N SER A 186 -0.76 -13.76 -10.97
CA SER A 186 -1.56 -13.62 -12.18
C SER A 186 -0.81 -12.97 -13.34
N LEU A 187 0.24 -12.19 -13.05
CA LEU A 187 1.12 -11.57 -14.05
C LEU A 187 2.20 -12.52 -14.56
N TRP A 188 2.47 -13.61 -13.83
CA TRP A 188 3.49 -14.60 -14.21
C TRP A 188 3.29 -15.20 -15.62
N PRO A 189 2.07 -15.62 -16.03
CA PRO A 189 1.84 -16.11 -17.38
C PRO A 189 2.15 -15.08 -18.48
N THR A 190 1.91 -13.80 -18.22
CA THR A 190 2.22 -12.71 -19.16
C THR A 190 3.73 -12.60 -19.36
N ALA A 191 4.50 -12.62 -18.28
CA ALA A 191 5.96 -12.57 -18.36
C ALA A 191 6.56 -13.78 -19.10
N LEU A 192 5.99 -14.98 -18.89
CA LEU A 192 6.45 -16.20 -19.56
C LEU A 192 6.09 -16.26 -21.05
N ALA A 193 4.91 -15.76 -21.44
CA ALA A 193 4.40 -15.92 -22.80
C ALA A 193 4.75 -14.73 -23.71
N LYS A 194 4.78 -13.52 -23.16
CA LYS A 194 4.87 -12.28 -23.93
C LYS A 194 5.91 -11.28 -23.40
N GLY A 195 6.64 -11.65 -22.37
CA GLY A 195 7.59 -10.79 -21.70
C GLY A 195 8.91 -11.49 -21.39
N THR A 196 9.52 -11.07 -20.31
CA THR A 196 10.75 -11.64 -19.80
C THR A 196 10.68 -11.88 -18.29
N THR A 197 11.40 -12.89 -17.84
CA THR A 197 11.63 -13.18 -16.41
C THR A 197 13.09 -12.91 -16.02
N GLN A 198 13.82 -12.13 -16.80
CA GLN A 198 15.15 -11.67 -16.42
C GLN A 198 15.08 -10.90 -15.11
N GLY A 199 16.08 -11.04 -14.24
CA GLY A 199 16.09 -10.41 -12.92
C GLY A 199 15.22 -11.10 -11.85
N VAL A 200 14.47 -12.16 -12.18
CA VAL A 200 13.68 -12.92 -11.21
C VAL A 200 14.55 -13.95 -10.50
N ASP A 201 15.26 -13.49 -9.51
CA ASP A 201 16.13 -14.28 -8.65
C ASP A 201 15.52 -14.55 -7.25
N ALA A 202 16.31 -15.09 -6.33
CA ALA A 202 15.86 -15.31 -4.96
C ALA A 202 15.54 -14.02 -4.22
N ARG A 203 16.20 -12.91 -4.55
CA ARG A 203 15.99 -11.59 -3.96
C ARG A 203 14.63 -11.05 -4.37
N PHE A 204 14.27 -11.13 -5.64
CA PHE A 204 12.95 -10.75 -6.13
C PHE A 204 11.82 -11.41 -5.31
N TRP A 205 11.93 -12.72 -5.00
CA TRP A 205 10.92 -13.42 -4.21
C TRP A 205 10.85 -12.94 -2.76
N ILE A 206 11.99 -12.61 -2.16
CA ILE A 206 12.05 -12.05 -0.80
C ILE A 206 11.38 -10.67 -0.79
N ASP A 207 11.68 -9.82 -1.76
CA ASP A 207 11.13 -8.48 -1.89
C ASP A 207 9.64 -8.52 -2.20
N LEU A 208 9.19 -9.45 -3.02
CA LEU A 208 7.77 -9.70 -3.28
C LEU A 208 7.00 -10.06 -2.01
N ILE A 209 7.52 -11.01 -1.23
CA ILE A 209 6.88 -11.45 0.02
C ILE A 209 6.91 -10.32 1.05
N SER A 210 8.01 -9.58 1.15
CA SER A 210 8.14 -8.44 2.07
C SER A 210 7.15 -7.32 1.72
N THR A 211 7.01 -6.99 0.44
CA THR A 211 6.05 -5.97 -0.06
C THR A 211 4.62 -6.41 0.20
N ALA A 212 4.25 -7.66 -0.12
CA ALA A 212 2.95 -8.20 0.20
C ALA A 212 2.67 -8.19 1.71
N GLY A 213 3.67 -8.47 2.54
CA GLY A 213 3.61 -8.37 3.99
C GLY A 213 3.36 -6.94 4.48
N ARG A 214 4.06 -5.94 3.90
CA ARG A 214 3.84 -4.52 4.21
C ARG A 214 2.43 -4.06 3.84
N ILE A 215 1.93 -4.48 2.67
CA ILE A 215 0.55 -4.22 2.26
C ILE A 215 -0.44 -4.81 3.28
N GLY A 216 -0.19 -6.04 3.75
CA GLY A 216 -0.97 -6.67 4.80
C GLY A 216 -0.95 -5.88 6.10
N ILE A 217 0.22 -5.46 6.58
CA ILE A 217 0.37 -4.64 7.79
C ILE A 217 -0.40 -3.33 7.65
N ALA A 218 -0.25 -2.62 6.53
CA ALA A 218 -0.96 -1.39 6.26
C ALA A 218 -2.49 -1.60 6.30
N ALA A 219 -2.99 -2.66 5.67
CA ALA A 219 -4.40 -3.03 5.72
C ALA A 219 -4.87 -3.32 7.15
N GLY A 220 -4.06 -4.01 7.95
CA GLY A 220 -4.34 -4.29 9.36
C GLY A 220 -4.46 -3.01 10.19
N LEU A 221 -3.53 -2.07 10.03
CA LEU A 221 -3.54 -0.77 10.72
C LEU A 221 -4.75 0.06 10.31
N LEU A 222 -5.06 0.13 9.02
CA LEU A 222 -6.27 0.79 8.51
C LEU A 222 -7.55 0.13 9.04
N GLY A 223 -7.55 -1.19 9.20
CA GLY A 223 -8.65 -1.93 9.82
C GLY A 223 -8.91 -1.50 11.26
N ILE A 224 -7.85 -1.28 12.06
CA ILE A 224 -7.96 -0.75 13.42
C ILE A 224 -8.55 0.67 13.41
N ILE A 225 -8.04 1.54 12.55
CA ILE A 225 -8.54 2.93 12.42
C ILE A 225 -10.01 2.92 12.05
N SER A 226 -10.38 2.19 11.00
CA SER A 226 -11.75 2.07 10.51
C SER A 226 -12.68 1.49 11.57
N GLY A 227 -12.26 0.43 12.25
CA GLY A 227 -13.01 -0.16 13.36
C GLY A 227 -13.23 0.82 14.50
N THR A 228 -12.23 1.63 14.82
CA THR A 228 -12.37 2.68 15.85
C THR A 228 -13.36 3.78 15.43
N VAL A 229 -13.29 4.22 14.18
CA VAL A 229 -14.28 5.18 13.65
C VAL A 229 -15.69 4.58 13.69
N ALA A 230 -15.83 3.28 13.42
CA ALA A 230 -17.12 2.59 13.57
C ALA A 230 -17.62 2.56 15.03
N ILE A 231 -16.73 2.46 16.03
CA ILE A 231 -17.08 2.60 17.45
C ILE A 231 -17.58 4.04 17.74
N PHE A 232 -16.94 5.06 17.18
CA PHE A 232 -17.32 6.46 17.40
C PHE A 232 -18.65 6.81 16.77
N THR A 233 -18.88 6.37 15.54
CA THR A 233 -20.09 6.67 14.75
C THR A 233 -21.23 5.70 15.02
N ARG A 234 -20.97 4.54 15.62
CA ARG A 234 -21.89 3.39 15.78
C ARG A 234 -22.51 2.92 14.45
N HIS A 235 -21.86 3.25 13.34
CA HIS A 235 -22.40 3.01 12.00
C HIS A 235 -21.31 2.57 11.04
N THR A 236 -21.52 1.49 10.31
CA THR A 236 -20.58 1.01 9.27
C THR A 236 -20.38 2.06 8.17
N ALA A 237 -21.48 2.67 7.70
CA ALA A 237 -21.41 3.67 6.65
C ALA A 237 -20.63 4.92 7.10
N GLY A 238 -20.77 5.36 8.33
CA GLY A 238 -20.01 6.49 8.89
C GLY A 238 -18.51 6.26 8.86
N ALA A 239 -18.07 5.05 9.21
CA ALA A 239 -16.64 4.69 9.18
C ALA A 239 -16.09 4.65 7.74
N VAL A 240 -16.81 4.02 6.81
CA VAL A 240 -16.41 3.96 5.40
C VAL A 240 -16.33 5.36 4.79
N MET A 241 -17.36 6.18 4.99
CA MET A 241 -17.40 7.54 4.44
C MET A 241 -16.33 8.45 5.04
N SER A 242 -15.97 8.28 6.30
CA SER A 242 -14.89 9.04 6.93
C SER A 242 -13.53 8.69 6.30
N LEU A 243 -13.27 7.41 6.03
CA LEU A 243 -12.05 6.98 5.36
C LEU A 243 -11.99 7.46 3.92
N LEU A 244 -13.07 7.28 3.14
CA LEU A 244 -13.13 7.77 1.76
C LEU A 244 -13.01 9.29 1.70
N GLY A 245 -13.68 10.00 2.61
CA GLY A 245 -13.56 11.46 2.72
C GLY A 245 -12.13 11.91 3.00
N TYR A 246 -11.42 11.20 3.87
CA TYR A 246 -10.01 11.48 4.11
C TYR A 246 -9.16 11.20 2.87
N GLN A 247 -9.35 10.08 2.18
CA GLN A 247 -8.60 9.74 0.98
C GLN A 247 -8.80 10.75 -0.16
N LEU A 248 -10.03 11.20 -0.35
CA LEU A 248 -10.38 12.10 -1.47
C LEU A 248 -10.08 13.57 -1.16
N ILE A 249 -10.26 14.00 0.08
CA ILE A 249 -10.23 15.43 0.44
C ILE A 249 -9.11 15.72 1.42
N GLY A 250 -8.91 14.87 2.44
CA GLY A 250 -7.96 15.11 3.53
C GLY A 250 -6.53 15.25 3.04
N GLY A 251 -6.08 14.34 2.18
CA GLY A 251 -4.75 14.40 1.58
C GLY A 251 -4.54 15.69 0.77
N ILE A 252 -5.53 16.12 -0.01
CA ILE A 252 -5.45 17.38 -0.77
C ILE A 252 -5.34 18.57 0.17
N ILE A 253 -6.17 18.63 1.21
CA ILE A 253 -6.13 19.73 2.19
C ILE A 253 -4.77 19.80 2.87
N ILE A 254 -4.22 18.67 3.31
CA ILE A 254 -2.94 18.63 4.01
C ILE A 254 -1.82 19.07 3.06
N ASN A 255 -1.73 18.51 1.87
CA ASN A 255 -0.61 18.77 0.95
C ASN A 255 -0.66 20.15 0.28
N VAL A 256 -1.86 20.72 0.09
CA VAL A 256 -2.01 22.04 -0.56
C VAL A 256 -2.05 23.18 0.44
N TRP A 257 -2.85 23.02 1.52
CA TRP A 257 -3.14 24.12 2.45
C TRP A 257 -2.31 24.06 3.73
N ILE A 258 -2.01 22.85 4.24
CA ILE A 258 -1.35 22.67 5.54
C ILE A 258 0.00 21.96 5.32
N LYS A 259 0.84 22.51 4.44
CA LYS A 259 2.10 21.90 3.98
C LYS A 259 3.06 21.47 5.10
N TRP A 260 3.03 22.12 6.27
CA TRP A 260 3.85 21.72 7.42
C TRP A 260 3.41 20.37 8.02
N LEU A 261 2.17 19.93 7.76
CA LEU A 261 1.63 18.64 8.21
C LEU A 261 1.89 17.52 7.20
N ALA A 262 2.26 17.84 5.96
CA ALA A 262 2.49 16.84 4.91
C ALA A 262 3.45 15.71 5.29
N PRO A 263 4.57 15.92 6.01
CA PRO A 263 5.43 14.82 6.46
C PRO A 263 4.77 13.85 7.45
N TRP A 264 3.64 14.24 8.05
CA TRP A 264 2.87 13.45 9.00
C TRP A 264 1.58 12.90 8.38
N ASP A 265 1.35 13.18 7.10
CA ASP A 265 0.17 12.68 6.39
C ASP A 265 0.19 11.14 6.36
N PRO A 266 -0.84 10.46 6.89
CA PRO A 266 -0.93 9.01 6.89
C PRO A 266 -0.86 8.39 5.49
N LEU A 267 -1.43 9.05 4.48
CA LEU A 267 -1.42 8.55 3.11
C LEU A 267 -0.02 8.62 2.51
N PHE A 268 0.66 9.76 2.67
CA PHE A 268 2.02 9.98 2.19
C PHE A 268 3.02 8.99 2.85
N ASN A 269 2.90 8.79 4.16
CA ASN A 269 3.72 7.81 4.86
C ASN A 269 3.34 6.36 4.52
N ALA A 270 2.07 6.09 4.23
CA ALA A 270 1.67 4.75 3.81
C ALA A 270 2.28 4.37 2.45
N THR A 271 2.31 5.28 1.48
CA THR A 271 2.96 5.02 0.18
C THR A 271 4.45 4.72 0.34
N ALA A 272 5.19 5.55 1.09
CA ALA A 272 6.60 5.31 1.38
C ALA A 272 6.87 3.96 2.05
N PHE A 273 6.05 3.59 3.03
CA PHE A 273 6.17 2.29 3.70
C PHE A 273 5.91 1.12 2.75
N LEU A 274 4.98 1.27 1.80
CA LEU A 274 4.64 0.22 0.84
C LEU A 274 5.71 0.05 -0.25
N SER A 275 6.24 1.14 -0.78
CA SER A 275 7.24 1.14 -1.87
C SER A 275 8.69 1.03 -1.39
N GLU A 276 8.92 1.00 -0.06
CA GLU A 276 10.27 0.99 0.54
C GLU A 276 11.12 2.21 0.17
N SER A 277 10.44 3.26 -0.28
CA SER A 277 11.07 4.51 -0.71
C SER A 277 11.12 5.54 0.42
N ASP A 278 12.14 6.35 0.42
CA ASP A 278 12.24 7.49 1.29
C ASP A 278 11.27 8.58 0.83
N THR A 279 10.60 9.23 1.78
CA THR A 279 9.75 10.37 1.45
C THR A 279 10.57 11.64 1.33
N THR A 280 10.27 12.40 0.31
CA THR A 280 10.85 13.72 0.07
C THR A 280 9.80 14.81 0.17
N LYS A 281 10.22 16.02 0.46
CA LYS A 281 9.36 17.21 0.49
C LYS A 281 10.01 18.35 -0.25
N TRP A 282 9.23 19.11 -0.97
CA TRP A 282 9.69 20.31 -1.65
C TRP A 282 9.75 21.49 -0.67
N VAL A 283 10.94 22.04 -0.49
CA VAL A 283 11.19 23.21 0.36
C VAL A 283 11.65 24.37 -0.51
N LYS A 284 11.08 25.54 -0.25
CA LYS A 284 11.43 26.75 -0.95
C LYS A 284 12.74 27.31 -0.38
N GLN A 285 13.81 27.26 -1.15
CA GLN A 285 15.09 27.86 -0.78
C GLN A 285 15.34 29.17 -1.55
N ARG A 286 15.99 30.11 -0.87
CA ARG A 286 16.37 31.40 -1.45
C ARG A 286 17.87 31.39 -1.69
N GLY A 287 18.29 31.54 -2.95
CA GLY A 287 19.71 31.63 -3.31
C GLY A 287 19.89 32.57 -4.49
N PHE A 288 21.01 33.36 -4.46
CA PHE A 288 21.38 34.32 -5.51
C PHE A 288 20.27 35.29 -5.97
N GLY A 289 19.35 35.65 -5.05
CA GLY A 289 18.26 36.59 -5.34
C GLY A 289 16.99 35.97 -5.88
N GLU A 290 17.02 34.70 -6.24
CA GLU A 290 15.85 33.91 -6.72
C GLU A 290 15.40 32.89 -5.70
N THR A 291 14.14 32.49 -5.83
CA THR A 291 13.54 31.45 -4.98
C THR A 291 13.33 30.24 -5.84
N TYR A 292 13.95 29.13 -5.48
CA TYR A 292 13.79 27.84 -6.16
C TYR A 292 13.29 26.77 -5.20
N TRP A 293 12.67 25.73 -5.74
CA TRP A 293 12.21 24.60 -4.97
C TRP A 293 13.30 23.54 -4.95
N VAL A 294 13.63 23.06 -3.76
CA VAL A 294 14.58 21.96 -3.55
C VAL A 294 13.86 20.81 -2.90
N GLU A 295 14.10 19.64 -3.42
CA GLU A 295 13.64 18.40 -2.81
C GLU A 295 14.54 18.08 -1.61
N VAL A 296 13.93 17.87 -0.46
CA VAL A 296 14.62 17.57 0.79
C VAL A 296 14.01 16.30 1.37
N TYR A 297 14.87 15.41 1.83
CA TYR A 297 14.47 14.23 2.59
C TYR A 297 13.49 14.59 3.72
N ALA A 298 12.44 13.79 3.87
CA ALA A 298 11.45 13.95 4.92
C ALA A 298 11.49 12.80 5.94
N ASN A 299 11.20 11.58 5.50
CA ASN A 299 11.14 10.41 6.37
C ASN A 299 11.66 9.17 5.64
N SER A 300 12.35 8.26 6.34
CA SER A 300 12.62 6.92 5.82
C SER A 300 11.36 6.06 5.84
N TYR A 301 11.31 5.01 5.03
CA TYR A 301 10.18 4.09 4.99
C TYR A 301 9.88 3.46 6.35
N LEU A 302 10.91 3.18 7.18
CA LEU A 302 10.72 2.68 8.54
C LEU A 302 10.06 3.72 9.45
N THR A 303 10.47 4.98 9.34
CA THR A 303 9.85 6.09 10.09
C THR A 303 8.41 6.27 9.64
N ALA A 304 8.14 6.16 8.36
CA ALA A 304 6.79 6.23 7.79
C ALA A 304 5.89 5.10 8.35
N GLY A 305 6.40 3.88 8.43
CA GLY A 305 5.70 2.76 9.08
C GLY A 305 5.43 2.99 10.56
N LEU A 306 6.39 3.56 11.30
CA LEU A 306 6.21 3.90 12.71
C LEU A 306 5.17 5.01 12.92
N ILE A 307 5.11 6.00 12.03
CA ILE A 307 4.06 7.05 12.05
C ILE A 307 2.68 6.40 11.85
N ALA A 308 2.53 5.53 10.86
CA ALA A 308 1.28 4.82 10.60
C ALA A 308 0.85 3.97 11.82
N PHE A 309 1.80 3.26 12.44
CA PHE A 309 1.56 2.48 13.65
C PHE A 309 1.16 3.37 14.85
N ALA A 310 1.83 4.51 15.04
CA ALA A 310 1.51 5.45 16.10
C ALA A 310 0.10 6.03 15.94
N ILE A 311 -0.29 6.38 14.72
CA ILE A 311 -1.65 6.87 14.40
C ILE A 311 -2.68 5.79 14.71
N ALA A 312 -2.49 4.56 14.23
CA ALA A 312 -3.41 3.45 14.50
C ALA A 312 -3.52 3.16 16.00
N SER A 313 -2.41 3.25 16.73
CA SER A 313 -2.36 3.08 18.19
C SER A 313 -3.14 4.19 18.91
N ALA A 314 -3.01 5.45 18.48
CA ALA A 314 -3.75 6.57 19.03
C ALA A 314 -5.27 6.40 18.82
N PHE A 315 -5.67 5.96 17.62
CA PHE A 315 -7.07 5.62 17.35
C PHE A 315 -7.56 4.48 18.25
N ALA A 316 -6.77 3.39 18.37
CA ALA A 316 -7.12 2.27 19.23
C ALA A 316 -7.31 2.71 20.68
N LEU A 317 -6.40 3.53 21.23
CA LEU A 317 -6.53 4.10 22.58
C LEU A 317 -7.81 4.95 22.73
N GLY A 318 -8.11 5.80 21.75
CA GLY A 318 -9.37 6.54 21.70
C GLY A 318 -10.58 5.60 21.72
N GLY A 319 -10.51 4.50 20.96
CA GLY A 319 -11.54 3.46 20.97
C GLY A 319 -11.73 2.81 22.33
N PHE A 320 -10.64 2.47 23.04
CA PHE A 320 -10.70 1.94 24.40
C PHE A 320 -11.36 2.93 25.38
N ILE A 321 -11.01 4.21 25.31
CA ILE A 321 -11.59 5.24 26.18
C ILE A 321 -13.10 5.36 25.96
N VAL A 322 -13.50 5.47 24.69
CA VAL A 322 -14.92 5.62 24.33
C VAL A 322 -15.73 4.38 24.67
N PHE A 323 -15.19 3.20 24.36
CA PHE A 323 -15.87 1.92 24.63
C PHE A 323 -16.08 1.65 26.12
N ASN A 324 -15.14 2.10 26.97
CA ASN A 324 -15.26 1.95 28.42
C ASN A 324 -16.19 2.96 29.07
N ARG A 325 -16.28 4.18 28.50
CA ARG A 325 -17.08 5.28 29.07
C ARG A 325 -18.53 5.30 28.61
N ARG A 326 -18.82 4.73 27.45
CA ARG A 326 -20.20 4.72 26.92
C ARG A 326 -20.97 3.49 27.39
N ASP A 327 -22.20 3.72 27.81
CA ASP A 327 -23.15 2.64 27.99
C ASP A 327 -23.46 2.00 26.63
N VAL A 328 -23.54 0.69 26.63
CA VAL A 328 -23.69 -0.12 25.40
C VAL A 328 -25.18 -0.32 25.07
N SER A 329 -26.06 0.38 25.81
CA SER A 329 -27.50 0.37 25.60
C SER A 329 -27.91 1.16 24.34
#